data_f0ad0c4ea3a6d2950f81f47475e9c52c
#
_entry.id   f0ad0c4ea3a6d2950f81f47475e9c52c
#
_cell.length_a   1.000
_cell.length_b   1.000
_cell.length_c   1.000
_cell.angle_alpha   90.00
_cell.angle_beta   90.00
_cell.angle_gamma   90.00
#
_symmetry.space_group_name_H-M   'P 1'
#
loop_
_entity.id
_entity.type
_entity.pdbx_description
1 polymer ?
#
loop_
_entity_poly.entity_id
_entity_poly.type
_entity_poly.pdbx_seq_one_letter_code
_entity_poly.pdbx_strand_id
1 'polypeptide(L)'
;MKLHRLICGIVAAATLVAVGAQRASAKHIDDADAAKSLAAAHAAANGDPLLEALLTELERSKAQLKMEQVAAPYYIEYRVSDVEEFLAEAAYGALRENQKVHVRVMRVVVRVGDYKQDSYYGEGMGQTTILPLDNDPIALRHQIWLATDEAYKDAGQALTQKQAALKQFTADDHPVEDFAKAPPVTLVQARASLKVDEAGWKKSLEEATSLYRAYPEIQSLSAFARFSVMNEYFVNSEGTVTRTGRNAYSVQLSASTQAPDGMRLARSPAWTVAKYEELPTSEKLAGYSREALETLKALRNAPIVDEEYRGPVLFEADAADDVIAGLVGNNVLGRKPQLGAPNRTTGAFATSYKSRVLPPFMDAVDDPTMKEFQGKSTIGSYDVDSEGVKAEAVNVIDKGVMANYLLGRQPIRDFPASNGHGRAAPATPPAPSLGVLLIKSSEPKPLNELKKAMMEKVGAQGQPFGYRVVTMGGTAPRLLYRVYAKDGHEELVRGAVFSELDVRALRSDLSAAGNDPLVTNRLGGWGTTVICPSLLFDELEVKRADTSKDKLPDYPAPPLVKK
;
A
#
# COMPACT_ATOMS: atom_id res chain seq x y z
N MET A 1 3.40 34.89 -73.71
CA MET A 1 4.74 35.51 -73.57
C MET A 1 5.14 35.51 -72.11
N LYS A 2 6.18 34.72 -71.83
CA LYS A 2 7.17 34.83 -70.75
C LYS A 2 6.67 35.03 -69.30
N LEU A 3 6.69 34.04 -68.41
CA LEU A 3 7.86 33.49 -67.68
C LEU A 3 8.33 34.47 -66.56
N HIS A 4 8.12 34.16 -65.27
CA HIS A 4 9.23 33.90 -64.34
C HIS A 4 8.73 33.35 -62.98
N ARG A 5 9.41 32.28 -62.58
CA ARG A 5 9.36 31.58 -61.32
C ARG A 5 9.83 32.44 -60.17
N LEU A 6 9.31 32.25 -58.98
CA LEU A 6 10.17 32.16 -57.79
C LEU A 6 9.57 31.16 -56.76
N ILE A 7 10.39 30.20 -56.45
CA ILE A 7 10.19 29.14 -55.48
C ILE A 7 10.52 29.70 -54.08
N CYS A 8 9.65 29.55 -53.09
CA CYS A 8 10.04 29.56 -51.70
C CYS A 8 9.49 28.31 -51.07
N GLY A 9 10.39 27.34 -50.84
CA GLY A 9 10.08 26.13 -50.12
C GLY A 9 10.01 26.37 -48.60
N ILE A 10 8.91 25.92 -48.02
CA ILE A 10 8.81 25.75 -46.57
C ILE A 10 8.92 24.24 -46.31
N VAL A 11 10.07 23.81 -45.77
CA VAL A 11 10.28 22.46 -45.26
C VAL A 11 9.52 22.35 -43.95
N ALA A 12 8.38 21.69 -43.97
CA ALA A 12 7.73 21.23 -42.75
C ALA A 12 8.46 19.95 -42.26
N ALA A 13 9.32 20.10 -41.28
CA ALA A 13 9.89 18.96 -40.55
C ALA A 13 8.81 18.34 -39.67
N ALA A 14 8.20 17.29 -40.15
CA ALA A 14 7.36 16.39 -39.33
C ALA A 14 8.30 15.57 -38.43
N THR A 15 8.46 16.00 -37.19
CA THR A 15 9.06 15.16 -36.14
C THR A 15 8.04 14.08 -35.75
N LEU A 16 8.17 12.92 -36.35
CA LEU A 16 7.57 11.69 -35.83
C LEU A 16 8.25 11.38 -34.50
N VAL A 17 7.57 11.66 -33.40
CA VAL A 17 7.88 11.07 -32.11
C VAL A 17 7.41 9.61 -32.19
N ALA A 18 8.35 8.72 -32.53
CA ALA A 18 8.16 7.29 -32.36
C ALA A 18 8.07 7.01 -30.84
N VAL A 19 6.88 6.83 -30.31
CA VAL A 19 6.64 6.18 -29.03
C VAL A 19 7.06 4.72 -29.23
N GLY A 20 8.33 4.44 -28.99
CA GLY A 20 8.87 3.08 -28.94
C GLY A 20 8.27 2.41 -27.71
N ALA A 21 7.29 1.53 -27.91
CA ALA A 21 6.99 0.50 -26.95
C ALA A 21 8.29 -0.30 -26.74
N GLN A 22 9.04 -0.02 -25.69
CA GLN A 22 10.15 -0.85 -25.27
C GLN A 22 9.57 -2.18 -24.81
N ARG A 23 9.49 -3.12 -25.75
CA ARG A 23 9.48 -4.54 -25.40
C ARG A 23 10.77 -4.80 -24.68
N ALA A 24 10.73 -4.97 -23.36
CA ALA A 24 11.84 -5.52 -22.59
C ALA A 24 12.13 -6.91 -23.17
N SER A 25 13.11 -6.98 -24.04
CA SER A 25 13.68 -8.24 -24.53
C SER A 25 14.37 -8.86 -23.32
N ALA A 26 13.82 -9.98 -22.81
CA ALA A 26 14.48 -10.77 -21.79
C ALA A 26 15.85 -11.19 -22.35
N LYS A 27 16.93 -10.51 -21.93
CA LYS A 27 18.30 -10.92 -22.23
C LYS A 27 18.50 -12.33 -21.67
N HIS A 28 18.98 -13.22 -22.49
CA HIS A 28 19.52 -14.51 -22.05
C HIS A 28 20.64 -14.21 -21.04
N ILE A 29 20.45 -14.60 -19.78
CA ILE A 29 21.48 -14.46 -18.75
C ILE A 29 22.45 -15.61 -19.02
N ASP A 30 23.64 -15.29 -19.48
CA ASP A 30 24.72 -16.27 -19.65
C ASP A 30 25.21 -16.71 -18.26
N ASP A 31 25.60 -17.98 -18.11
CA ASP A 31 26.18 -18.52 -16.87
C ASP A 31 27.42 -17.71 -16.41
N ALA A 32 28.12 -17.03 -17.32
CA ALA A 32 29.20 -16.11 -17.02
C ALA A 32 28.76 -14.82 -16.29
N ASP A 33 27.58 -14.29 -16.60
CA ASP A 33 27.02 -13.11 -15.92
C ASP A 33 26.52 -13.47 -14.53
N ALA A 34 25.95 -14.66 -14.36
CA ALA A 34 25.57 -15.18 -13.05
C ALA A 34 26.78 -15.41 -12.14
N ALA A 35 27.90 -15.93 -12.68
CA ALA A 35 29.14 -16.13 -11.92
C ALA A 35 29.82 -14.81 -11.50
N LYS A 36 29.79 -13.79 -12.37
CA LYS A 36 30.27 -12.44 -12.01
C LYS A 36 29.40 -11.78 -10.94
N SER A 37 28.08 -11.93 -11.05
CA SER A 37 27.15 -11.42 -10.06
C SER A 37 27.37 -12.08 -8.70
N LEU A 38 27.63 -13.38 -8.67
CA LEU A 38 27.88 -14.12 -7.44
C LEU A 38 29.23 -13.73 -6.77
N ALA A 39 30.28 -13.52 -7.55
CA ALA A 39 31.56 -13.01 -7.03
C ALA A 39 31.43 -11.60 -6.45
N ALA A 40 30.64 -10.72 -7.09
CA ALA A 40 30.32 -9.40 -6.58
C ALA A 40 29.46 -9.47 -5.30
N ALA A 41 28.57 -10.46 -5.23
CA ALA A 41 27.73 -10.73 -4.08
C ALA A 41 28.53 -11.14 -2.83
N HIS A 42 29.50 -12.07 -2.98
CA HIS A 42 30.39 -12.44 -1.89
C HIS A 42 31.25 -11.27 -1.42
N ALA A 43 31.76 -10.45 -2.35
CA ALA A 43 32.49 -9.24 -1.98
C ALA A 43 31.62 -8.25 -1.22
N ALA A 44 30.37 -8.11 -1.59
CA ALA A 44 29.40 -7.23 -0.92
C ALA A 44 28.90 -7.80 0.42
N ALA A 45 28.88 -9.12 0.60
CA ALA A 45 28.50 -9.81 1.83
C ALA A 45 29.61 -9.82 2.89
N ASN A 46 30.84 -9.49 2.52
CA ASN A 46 31.99 -9.57 3.41
C ASN A 46 31.74 -8.79 4.72
N GLY A 47 31.84 -9.51 5.85
CA GLY A 47 31.59 -8.98 7.19
C GLY A 47 30.11 -8.95 7.61
N ASP A 48 29.16 -9.54 6.82
CA ASP A 48 27.78 -9.78 7.25
C ASP A 48 27.53 -11.29 7.40
N PRO A 49 27.58 -11.84 8.63
CA PRO A 49 27.47 -13.28 8.87
C PRO A 49 26.17 -13.90 8.34
N LEU A 50 25.06 -13.15 8.37
CA LEU A 50 23.78 -13.62 7.86
C LEU A 50 23.80 -13.73 6.33
N LEU A 51 24.27 -12.70 5.65
CA LEU A 51 24.34 -12.69 4.18
C LEU A 51 25.32 -13.75 3.67
N GLU A 52 26.46 -13.92 4.36
CA GLU A 52 27.44 -14.99 4.06
C GLU A 52 26.84 -16.39 4.23
N ALA A 53 26.05 -16.62 5.31
CA ALA A 53 25.39 -17.89 5.53
C ALA A 53 24.33 -18.20 4.45
N LEU A 54 23.54 -17.19 4.06
CA LEU A 54 22.53 -17.30 2.99
C LEU A 54 23.17 -17.66 1.65
N LEU A 55 24.25 -16.98 1.26
CA LEU A 55 24.96 -17.25 0.01
C LEU A 55 25.61 -18.64 0.02
N THR A 56 26.26 -19.02 1.12
CA THR A 56 26.91 -20.34 1.26
C THR A 56 25.89 -21.47 1.11
N GLU A 57 24.71 -21.37 1.75
CA GLU A 57 23.68 -22.41 1.65
C GLU A 57 22.95 -22.38 0.30
N LEU A 58 22.81 -21.22 -0.33
CA LEU A 58 22.26 -21.10 -1.68
C LEU A 58 23.14 -21.83 -2.72
N GLU A 59 24.46 -21.60 -2.67
CA GLU A 59 25.41 -22.28 -3.56
C GLU A 59 25.42 -23.79 -3.32
N ARG A 60 25.44 -24.21 -2.04
CA ARG A 60 25.39 -25.63 -1.68
C ARG A 60 24.10 -26.28 -2.17
N SER A 61 22.97 -25.62 -1.99
CA SER A 61 21.67 -26.13 -2.43
C SER A 61 21.57 -26.20 -3.96
N LYS A 62 22.06 -25.19 -4.69
CA LYS A 62 22.16 -25.25 -6.17
C LYS A 62 22.96 -26.46 -6.66
N ALA A 63 24.07 -26.77 -6.00
CA ALA A 63 24.99 -27.82 -6.43
C ALA A 63 24.53 -29.24 -6.02
N GLN A 64 23.86 -29.38 -4.89
CA GLN A 64 23.68 -30.69 -4.23
C GLN A 64 22.24 -31.08 -3.96
N LEU A 65 21.27 -30.14 -3.99
CA LEU A 65 19.88 -30.42 -3.66
C LEU A 65 19.22 -31.28 -4.73
N LYS A 66 19.01 -32.56 -4.41
CA LYS A 66 18.37 -33.54 -5.28
C LYS A 66 17.75 -34.67 -4.48
N MET A 67 16.68 -35.23 -5.01
CA MET A 67 15.97 -36.39 -4.47
C MET A 67 15.62 -37.34 -5.62
N GLU A 68 15.54 -38.66 -5.33
CA GLU A 68 14.99 -39.60 -6.29
C GLU A 68 13.54 -39.24 -6.63
N GLN A 69 13.19 -39.30 -7.91
CA GLN A 69 11.86 -39.02 -8.46
C GLN A 69 11.36 -37.56 -8.37
N VAL A 70 12.19 -36.61 -7.89
CA VAL A 70 11.89 -35.19 -7.91
C VAL A 70 12.89 -34.47 -8.82
N ALA A 71 12.40 -33.63 -9.72
CA ALA A 71 13.27 -32.82 -10.58
C ALA A 71 14.15 -31.89 -9.74
N ALA A 72 15.37 -31.62 -10.20
CA ALA A 72 16.22 -30.63 -9.57
C ALA A 72 15.52 -29.25 -9.57
N PRO A 73 15.72 -28.42 -8.54
CA PRO A 73 15.15 -27.09 -8.52
C PRO A 73 15.75 -26.22 -9.62
N TYR A 74 14.89 -25.51 -10.36
CA TYR A 74 15.34 -24.51 -11.33
C TYR A 74 15.49 -23.12 -10.70
N TYR A 75 14.83 -22.88 -9.53
CA TYR A 75 14.89 -21.62 -8.79
C TYR A 75 14.86 -21.86 -7.29
N ILE A 76 15.72 -21.15 -6.56
CA ILE A 76 15.78 -21.13 -5.10
C ILE A 76 15.91 -19.67 -4.65
N GLU A 77 15.16 -19.26 -3.64
CA GLU A 77 15.30 -17.95 -3.00
C GLU A 77 15.25 -18.05 -1.47
N TYR A 78 16.01 -17.19 -0.83
CA TYR A 78 15.95 -16.92 0.59
C TYR A 78 15.63 -15.45 0.82
N ARG A 79 14.59 -15.17 1.57
CA ARG A 79 14.24 -13.82 2.02
C ARG A 79 14.18 -13.80 3.54
N VAL A 80 14.97 -12.92 4.16
CA VAL A 80 15.01 -12.76 5.62
C VAL A 80 14.59 -11.35 5.98
N SER A 81 13.62 -11.23 6.88
CA SER A 81 13.22 -9.98 7.51
C SER A 81 13.74 -9.96 8.95
N ASP A 82 14.73 -9.11 9.21
CA ASP A 82 15.29 -8.84 10.55
C ASP A 82 14.62 -7.58 11.09
N VAL A 83 13.69 -7.75 12.05
CA VAL A 83 12.74 -6.72 12.50
C VAL A 83 12.97 -6.41 13.97
N GLU A 84 13.23 -5.14 14.26
CA GLU A 84 13.22 -4.60 15.63
C GLU A 84 12.06 -3.61 15.78
N GLU A 85 11.29 -3.74 16.87
CA GLU A 85 10.14 -2.89 17.14
C GLU A 85 10.12 -2.40 18.58
N PHE A 86 9.69 -1.16 18.75
CA PHE A 86 9.25 -0.60 20.03
C PHE A 86 7.75 -0.33 19.95
N LEU A 87 7.02 -0.85 20.92
CA LEU A 87 5.56 -0.72 21.03
C LEU A 87 5.25 -0.10 22.40
N ALA A 88 4.40 0.92 22.42
CA ALA A 88 3.88 1.50 23.66
C ALA A 88 2.43 1.92 23.47
N GLU A 89 1.58 1.60 24.43
CA GLU A 89 0.18 2.04 24.49
C GLU A 89 -0.10 2.69 25.85
N ALA A 90 -0.76 3.83 25.83
CA ALA A 90 -1.36 4.44 27.00
C ALA A 90 -2.87 4.63 26.79
N ALA A 91 -3.64 4.50 27.85
CA ALA A 91 -5.05 4.81 27.87
C ALA A 91 -5.44 5.44 29.20
N TYR A 92 -6.33 6.42 29.15
CA TYR A 92 -6.83 7.13 30.34
C TYR A 92 -5.71 7.70 31.23
N GLY A 93 -4.60 8.14 30.63
CA GLY A 93 -3.48 8.74 31.34
C GLY A 93 -2.54 7.73 32.01
N ALA A 94 -2.62 6.46 31.67
CA ALA A 94 -1.75 5.42 32.21
C ALA A 94 -1.21 4.51 31.12
N LEU A 95 0.04 4.10 31.25
CA LEU A 95 0.67 3.15 30.35
C LEU A 95 0.01 1.76 30.50
N ARG A 96 -0.35 1.13 29.39
CA ARG A 96 -0.96 -0.21 29.32
C ARG A 96 -0.01 -1.24 28.77
N GLU A 97 0.80 -0.86 27.80
CA GLU A 97 1.73 -1.74 27.11
C GLU A 97 3.06 -1.03 26.88
N ASN A 98 4.15 -1.79 27.00
CA ASN A 98 5.49 -1.38 26.64
C ASN A 98 6.32 -2.62 26.30
N GLN A 99 6.60 -2.82 25.03
CA GLN A 99 7.32 -3.99 24.53
C GLN A 99 8.44 -3.58 23.58
N LYS A 100 9.50 -4.40 23.60
CA LYS A 100 10.53 -4.43 22.55
C LYS A 100 10.52 -5.82 21.94
N VAL A 101 10.50 -5.87 20.62
CA VAL A 101 10.51 -7.11 19.86
C VAL A 101 11.72 -7.08 18.95
N HIS A 102 12.47 -8.17 18.91
CA HIS A 102 13.47 -8.43 17.89
C HIS A 102 13.24 -9.83 17.37
N VAL A 103 13.00 -9.97 16.08
CA VAL A 103 12.74 -11.26 15.45
C VAL A 103 13.36 -11.27 14.05
N ARG A 104 13.91 -12.41 13.70
CA ARG A 104 14.46 -12.66 12.37
C ARG A 104 13.70 -13.80 11.73
N VAL A 105 12.88 -13.49 10.73
CA VAL A 105 12.02 -14.45 10.03
C VAL A 105 12.57 -14.68 8.64
N MET A 106 12.81 -15.94 8.27
CA MET A 106 13.20 -16.34 6.93
C MET A 106 12.05 -17.03 6.20
N ARG A 107 11.87 -16.70 4.95
CA ARG A 107 11.06 -17.46 3.99
C ARG A 107 11.97 -18.05 2.92
N VAL A 108 11.79 -19.35 2.68
CA VAL A 108 12.50 -20.12 1.64
C VAL A 108 11.50 -20.52 0.57
N VAL A 109 11.83 -20.30 -0.70
CA VAL A 109 11.06 -20.83 -1.82
C VAL A 109 11.96 -21.65 -2.70
N VAL A 110 11.55 -22.88 -2.96
CA VAL A 110 12.17 -23.79 -3.92
C VAL A 110 11.15 -24.07 -5.01
N ARG A 111 11.54 -23.90 -6.28
CA ARG A 111 10.68 -24.19 -7.42
C ARG A 111 11.26 -25.31 -8.26
N VAL A 112 10.44 -26.31 -8.55
CA VAL A 112 10.73 -27.42 -9.46
C VAL A 112 9.81 -27.36 -10.68
N GLY A 113 10.24 -27.94 -11.80
CA GLY A 113 9.62 -27.75 -13.10
C GLY A 113 10.42 -26.75 -13.93
N ASP A 114 9.75 -25.76 -14.50
CA ASP A 114 10.38 -24.67 -15.26
C ASP A 114 9.55 -23.37 -15.13
N TYR A 115 9.99 -22.29 -15.77
CA TYR A 115 9.30 -20.99 -15.74
C TYR A 115 7.88 -21.04 -16.32
N LYS A 116 7.61 -21.97 -17.26
CA LYS A 116 6.29 -22.11 -17.88
C LYS A 116 5.31 -22.82 -16.97
N GLN A 117 5.78 -23.88 -16.29
CA GLN A 117 4.96 -24.63 -15.35
C GLN A 117 5.80 -25.09 -14.17
N ASP A 118 5.52 -24.59 -13.00
CA ASP A 118 6.28 -24.87 -11.78
C ASP A 118 5.42 -25.33 -10.60
N SER A 119 6.12 -25.65 -9.54
CA SER A 119 5.57 -26.14 -8.28
C SER A 119 4.96 -25.06 -7.37
N TYR A 120 4.90 -23.79 -7.75
CA TYR A 120 4.38 -22.73 -6.87
C TYR A 120 2.86 -22.83 -6.75
N TYR A 121 2.41 -23.76 -5.91
CA TYR A 121 1.02 -24.12 -5.69
C TYR A 121 0.87 -24.81 -4.32
N GLY A 122 -0.20 -24.50 -3.58
CA GLY A 122 -0.47 -25.11 -2.28
C GLY A 122 0.72 -24.96 -1.32
N GLU A 123 1.21 -26.06 -0.76
CA GLU A 123 2.36 -26.09 0.15
C GLU A 123 3.69 -25.75 -0.55
N GLY A 124 3.80 -25.97 -1.86
CA GLY A 124 4.98 -25.58 -2.65
C GLY A 124 5.20 -24.06 -2.82
N MET A 125 4.37 -23.24 -2.19
CA MET A 125 4.55 -21.78 -2.17
C MET A 125 5.67 -21.30 -1.25
N GLY A 126 6.29 -22.17 -0.46
CA GLY A 126 7.50 -21.90 0.35
C GLY A 126 7.30 -22.07 1.85
N GLN A 127 8.42 -22.26 2.54
CA GLN A 127 8.51 -22.50 3.99
C GLN A 127 8.95 -21.25 4.76
N THR A 128 8.53 -21.15 6.02
CA THR A 128 8.88 -20.04 6.92
C THR A 128 9.49 -20.59 8.20
N THR A 129 10.62 -20.00 8.63
CA THR A 129 11.30 -20.34 9.87
C THR A 129 11.84 -19.10 10.57
N ILE A 130 12.13 -19.23 11.88
CA ILE A 130 12.81 -18.18 12.67
C ILE A 130 14.30 -18.50 12.70
N LEU A 131 15.13 -17.49 12.42
CA LEU A 131 16.59 -17.62 12.48
C LEU A 131 17.14 -17.11 13.82
N PRO A 132 18.29 -17.68 14.27
CA PRO A 132 19.03 -17.17 15.42
C PRO A 132 19.40 -15.69 15.28
N LEU A 133 19.42 -14.95 16.39
CA LEU A 133 19.80 -13.55 16.46
C LEU A 133 21.29 -13.33 16.74
N ASP A 134 21.97 -14.31 17.31
CA ASP A 134 23.38 -14.27 17.73
C ASP A 134 24.41 -14.38 16.58
N ASN A 135 23.93 -14.57 15.36
CA ASN A 135 24.74 -14.72 14.15
C ASN A 135 25.74 -15.88 14.17
N ASP A 136 25.52 -16.94 14.97
CA ASP A 136 26.36 -18.15 14.89
C ASP A 136 26.25 -18.77 13.49
N PRO A 137 27.37 -18.88 12.73
CA PRO A 137 27.33 -19.34 11.35
C PRO A 137 26.83 -20.80 11.22
N ILE A 138 27.09 -21.66 12.19
CA ILE A 138 26.66 -23.06 12.16
C ILE A 138 25.16 -23.14 12.37
N ALA A 139 24.65 -22.43 13.37
CA ALA A 139 23.22 -22.40 13.68
C ALA A 139 22.42 -21.76 12.52
N LEU A 140 22.87 -20.65 11.96
CA LEU A 140 22.26 -20.02 10.79
C LEU A 140 22.18 -20.97 9.61
N ARG A 141 23.31 -21.56 9.21
CA ARG A 141 23.38 -22.49 8.07
C ARG A 141 22.54 -23.73 8.27
N HIS A 142 22.48 -24.27 9.50
CA HIS A 142 21.67 -25.45 9.82
C HIS A 142 20.18 -25.15 9.66
N GLN A 143 19.68 -24.01 10.15
CA GLN A 143 18.29 -23.60 10.00
C GLN A 143 17.91 -23.33 8.53
N ILE A 144 18.81 -22.68 7.77
CA ILE A 144 18.60 -22.44 6.33
C ILE A 144 18.50 -23.78 5.59
N TRP A 145 19.40 -24.72 5.88
CA TRP A 145 19.39 -26.05 5.27
C TRP A 145 18.10 -26.83 5.58
N LEU A 146 17.65 -26.86 6.83
CA LEU A 146 16.41 -27.56 7.22
C LEU A 146 15.20 -27.01 6.46
N ALA A 147 15.03 -25.68 6.45
CA ALA A 147 13.92 -25.05 5.74
C ALA A 147 13.99 -25.24 4.23
N THR A 148 15.22 -25.34 3.65
CA THR A 148 15.41 -25.59 2.23
C THR A 148 15.05 -27.03 1.86
N ASP A 149 15.43 -28.00 2.69
CA ASP A 149 15.08 -29.41 2.52
C ASP A 149 13.56 -29.62 2.54
N GLU A 150 12.88 -29.01 3.50
CA GLU A 150 11.42 -29.05 3.62
C GLU A 150 10.73 -28.40 2.40
N ALA A 151 11.15 -27.18 2.04
CA ALA A 151 10.60 -26.48 0.88
C ALA A 151 10.78 -27.25 -0.44
N TYR A 152 11.88 -28.00 -0.60
CA TYR A 152 12.10 -28.82 -1.78
C TYR A 152 11.17 -30.05 -1.84
N LYS A 153 10.94 -30.71 -0.70
CA LYS A 153 10.01 -31.85 -0.59
C LYS A 153 8.58 -31.40 -0.93
N ASP A 154 8.16 -30.28 -0.38
CA ASP A 154 6.84 -29.70 -0.65
C ASP A 154 6.69 -29.29 -2.12
N ALA A 155 7.73 -28.71 -2.72
CA ALA A 155 7.73 -28.35 -4.13
C ALA A 155 7.53 -29.58 -5.04
N GLY A 156 8.16 -30.71 -4.73
CA GLY A 156 7.98 -31.95 -5.48
C GLY A 156 6.54 -32.49 -5.44
N GLN A 157 5.92 -32.45 -4.27
CA GLN A 157 4.52 -32.85 -4.08
C GLN A 157 3.57 -31.87 -4.77
N ALA A 158 3.79 -30.57 -4.58
CA ALA A 158 2.94 -29.51 -5.12
C ALA A 158 2.93 -29.49 -6.65
N LEU A 159 4.05 -29.79 -7.33
CA LEU A 159 4.08 -29.91 -8.79
C LEU A 159 3.13 -31.04 -9.28
N THR A 160 3.17 -32.17 -8.62
CA THR A 160 2.31 -33.32 -8.95
C THR A 160 0.83 -32.99 -8.74
N GLN A 161 0.51 -32.36 -7.61
CA GLN A 161 -0.85 -31.90 -7.28
C GLN A 161 -1.36 -30.88 -8.30
N LYS A 162 -0.54 -29.89 -8.63
CA LYS A 162 -0.89 -28.86 -9.63
C LYS A 162 -1.15 -29.44 -11.02
N GLN A 163 -0.29 -30.39 -11.46
CA GLN A 163 -0.47 -31.08 -12.73
C GLN A 163 -1.75 -31.93 -12.76
N ALA A 164 -2.11 -32.56 -11.64
CA ALA A 164 -3.38 -33.28 -11.53
C ALA A 164 -4.59 -32.33 -11.57
N ALA A 165 -4.51 -31.21 -10.85
CA ALA A 165 -5.57 -30.19 -10.86
C ALA A 165 -5.77 -29.56 -12.24
N LEU A 166 -4.69 -29.26 -12.96
CA LEU A 166 -4.76 -28.68 -14.32
C LEU A 166 -5.51 -29.57 -15.32
N LYS A 167 -5.50 -30.89 -15.15
CA LYS A 167 -6.25 -31.83 -16.01
C LYS A 167 -7.77 -31.67 -15.87
N GLN A 168 -8.24 -31.00 -14.83
CA GLN A 168 -9.68 -30.78 -14.59
C GLN A 168 -10.21 -29.52 -15.29
N PHE A 169 -9.33 -28.68 -15.85
CA PHE A 169 -9.70 -27.44 -16.51
C PHE A 169 -9.46 -27.52 -18.02
N THR A 170 -10.25 -26.75 -18.77
CA THR A 170 -9.99 -26.52 -20.19
C THR A 170 -8.75 -25.65 -20.34
N ALA A 171 -7.88 -25.97 -21.29
CA ALA A 171 -6.70 -25.15 -21.57
C ALA A 171 -7.11 -23.70 -21.91
N ASP A 172 -6.37 -22.74 -21.36
CA ASP A 172 -6.57 -21.33 -21.69
C ASP A 172 -6.05 -21.05 -23.11
N ASP A 173 -6.82 -20.32 -23.91
CA ASP A 173 -6.42 -19.88 -25.25
C ASP A 173 -5.21 -18.92 -25.23
N HIS A 174 -4.91 -18.34 -24.07
CA HIS A 174 -3.80 -17.41 -23.83
C HIS A 174 -2.96 -17.87 -22.64
N PRO A 175 -2.19 -18.97 -22.78
CA PRO A 175 -1.36 -19.46 -21.70
C PRO A 175 -0.28 -18.42 -21.32
N VAL A 176 -0.05 -18.25 -20.01
CA VAL A 176 1.02 -17.43 -19.48
C VAL A 176 1.96 -18.30 -18.63
N GLU A 177 3.22 -17.91 -18.56
CA GLU A 177 4.19 -18.58 -17.70
C GLU A 177 3.79 -18.48 -16.21
N ASP A 178 4.25 -19.43 -15.42
CA ASP A 178 4.00 -19.41 -13.97
C ASP A 178 4.88 -18.39 -13.25
N PHE A 179 6.09 -18.16 -13.78
CA PHE A 179 7.09 -17.29 -13.18
C PHE A 179 7.90 -16.56 -14.25
N ALA A 180 8.14 -15.27 -14.06
CA ALA A 180 8.94 -14.46 -14.97
C ALA A 180 10.41 -14.45 -14.53
N LYS A 181 11.34 -14.53 -15.50
CA LYS A 181 12.76 -14.24 -15.27
C LYS A 181 12.97 -12.78 -14.92
N ALA A 182 13.95 -12.49 -14.08
CA ALA A 182 14.37 -11.13 -13.78
C ALA A 182 15.89 -10.98 -13.86
N PRO A 183 16.40 -9.83 -14.32
CA PRO A 183 17.84 -9.56 -14.29
C PRO A 183 18.35 -9.58 -12.84
N PRO A 184 19.55 -10.13 -12.58
CA PRO A 184 20.14 -10.11 -11.25
C PRO A 184 20.42 -8.69 -10.77
N VAL A 185 20.19 -8.43 -9.48
CA VAL A 185 20.46 -7.16 -8.83
C VAL A 185 21.41 -7.36 -7.66
N THR A 186 22.47 -6.55 -7.57
CA THR A 186 23.34 -6.49 -6.40
C THR A 186 23.16 -5.13 -5.73
N LEU A 187 22.56 -5.12 -4.53
CA LEU A 187 22.31 -3.90 -3.74
C LEU A 187 22.44 -4.20 -2.25
N VAL A 188 23.61 -3.94 -1.67
CA VAL A 188 23.85 -4.15 -0.24
C VAL A 188 24.01 -2.80 0.45
N GLN A 189 22.91 -2.30 1.04
CA GLN A 189 22.91 -1.04 1.79
C GLN A 189 23.38 -1.26 3.23
N ALA A 190 23.76 -0.18 3.92
CA ALA A 190 24.00 -0.22 5.36
C ALA A 190 22.73 -0.67 6.12
N ARG A 191 22.92 -1.40 7.22
CA ARG A 191 21.79 -1.77 8.09
C ARG A 191 21.19 -0.51 8.70
N ALA A 192 19.87 -0.42 8.66
CA ALA A 192 19.12 0.56 9.42
C ALA A 192 19.08 0.17 10.89
N SER A 193 18.97 1.16 11.77
CA SER A 193 18.86 0.97 13.22
C SER A 193 17.68 1.77 13.79
N LEU A 194 17.07 1.24 14.84
CA LEU A 194 15.96 1.90 15.51
C LEU A 194 16.51 2.88 16.55
N LYS A 195 16.16 4.17 16.41
CA LYS A 195 16.47 5.22 17.40
C LYS A 195 15.17 5.69 18.01
N VAL A 196 15.02 5.57 19.33
CA VAL A 196 13.81 5.93 20.06
C VAL A 196 14.14 6.52 21.41
N ASP A 197 13.52 7.64 21.74
CA ASP A 197 13.39 8.13 23.12
C ASP A 197 12.18 7.46 23.79
N GLU A 198 12.39 6.25 24.33
CA GLU A 198 11.32 5.46 24.94
C GLU A 198 10.64 6.14 26.13
N ALA A 199 11.43 6.77 26.99
CA ALA A 199 10.90 7.43 28.20
C ALA A 199 10.05 8.64 27.82
N GLY A 200 10.52 9.44 26.85
CA GLY A 200 9.80 10.59 26.33
C GLY A 200 8.48 10.17 25.67
N TRP A 201 8.47 9.10 24.88
CA TRP A 201 7.24 8.64 24.23
C TRP A 201 6.22 8.08 25.21
N LYS A 202 6.63 7.27 26.18
CA LYS A 202 5.73 6.79 27.26
C LYS A 202 5.02 7.96 27.94
N LYS A 203 5.78 8.98 28.35
CA LYS A 203 5.25 10.18 28.97
C LYS A 203 4.30 10.95 28.03
N SER A 204 4.66 11.12 26.75
CA SER A 204 3.85 11.82 25.76
C SER A 204 2.49 11.13 25.54
N LEU A 205 2.46 9.78 25.49
CA LEU A 205 1.22 9.00 25.35
C LEU A 205 0.35 9.12 26.61
N GLU A 206 0.94 9.05 27.82
CA GLU A 206 0.21 9.25 29.08
C GLU A 206 -0.38 10.65 29.16
N GLU A 207 0.40 11.70 28.84
CA GLU A 207 -0.07 13.09 28.83
C GLU A 207 -1.23 13.30 27.84
N ALA A 208 -1.10 12.82 26.61
CA ALA A 208 -2.14 12.95 25.58
C ALA A 208 -3.45 12.24 25.98
N THR A 209 -3.36 11.09 26.66
CA THR A 209 -4.53 10.31 27.07
C THR A 209 -5.11 10.74 28.42
N SER A 210 -4.36 11.48 29.25
CA SER A 210 -4.84 12.03 30.53
C SER A 210 -5.94 13.07 30.37
N LEU A 211 -6.06 13.68 29.18
CA LEU A 211 -7.06 14.70 28.86
C LEU A 211 -8.52 14.20 28.97
N TYR A 212 -8.75 12.88 28.97
CA TYR A 212 -10.11 12.29 29.12
C TYR A 212 -10.86 12.82 30.33
N ARG A 213 -10.14 13.21 31.41
CA ARG A 213 -10.72 13.69 32.67
C ARG A 213 -11.56 14.95 32.51
N ALA A 214 -11.26 15.76 31.49
CA ALA A 214 -12.00 16.99 31.17
C ALA A 214 -13.22 16.74 30.26
N TYR A 215 -13.40 15.49 29.77
CA TYR A 215 -14.44 15.13 28.80
C TYR A 215 -15.22 13.91 29.28
N PRO A 216 -16.14 14.06 30.23
CA PRO A 216 -16.87 12.94 30.84
C PRO A 216 -17.76 12.16 29.86
N GLU A 217 -18.10 12.75 28.72
CA GLU A 217 -18.86 12.13 27.63
C GLU A 217 -18.02 11.17 26.78
N ILE A 218 -16.69 11.17 26.88
CA ILE A 218 -15.81 10.30 26.09
C ILE A 218 -15.72 8.93 26.77
N GLN A 219 -16.00 7.88 26.01
CA GLN A 219 -16.01 6.51 26.52
C GLN A 219 -14.63 5.83 26.42
N SER A 220 -13.83 6.20 25.43
CA SER A 220 -12.47 5.65 25.26
C SER A 220 -11.51 6.72 24.74
N LEU A 221 -10.32 6.74 25.32
CA LEU A 221 -9.18 7.53 24.83
C LEU A 221 -7.90 6.72 25.05
N SER A 222 -7.26 6.35 23.96
CA SER A 222 -5.95 5.68 23.95
C SER A 222 -5.02 6.31 22.92
N ALA A 223 -3.73 6.07 23.13
CA ALA A 223 -2.66 6.46 22.22
C ALA A 223 -1.68 5.31 22.08
N PHE A 224 -1.26 5.03 20.85
CA PHE A 224 -0.38 3.94 20.51
C PHE A 224 0.81 4.45 19.71
N ALA A 225 2.02 4.01 20.05
CA ALA A 225 3.22 4.24 19.29
C ALA A 225 3.81 2.90 18.85
N ARG A 226 4.11 2.76 17.56
CA ARG A 226 4.84 1.64 16.98
C ARG A 226 5.98 2.17 16.14
N PHE A 227 7.20 1.91 16.57
CA PHE A 227 8.40 2.30 15.87
C PHE A 227 9.16 1.04 15.49
N SER A 228 9.45 0.90 14.21
CA SER A 228 10.06 -0.29 13.67
C SER A 228 11.23 0.03 12.75
N VAL A 229 12.22 -0.84 12.76
CA VAL A 229 13.23 -0.96 11.73
C VAL A 229 13.16 -2.37 11.15
N MET A 230 13.25 -2.47 9.84
CA MET A 230 13.35 -3.76 9.15
C MET A 230 14.54 -3.74 8.22
N ASN A 231 15.45 -4.71 8.40
CA ASN A 231 16.50 -5.02 7.44
C ASN A 231 16.08 -6.27 6.67
N GLU A 232 15.85 -6.12 5.38
CA GLU A 232 15.45 -7.22 4.50
C GLU A 232 16.66 -7.70 3.70
N TYR A 233 16.91 -9.00 3.73
CA TYR A 233 17.91 -9.71 2.97
C TYR A 233 17.21 -10.59 1.94
N PHE A 234 17.70 -10.55 0.71
CA PHE A 234 17.17 -11.39 -0.35
C PHE A 234 18.32 -11.93 -1.21
N VAL A 235 18.34 -13.24 -1.41
CA VAL A 235 19.28 -13.91 -2.32
C VAL A 235 18.53 -14.96 -3.13
N ASN A 236 18.86 -15.11 -4.41
CA ASN A 236 18.28 -16.14 -5.26
C ASN A 236 19.27 -16.80 -6.20
N SER A 237 18.87 -17.94 -6.76
CA SER A 237 19.70 -18.75 -7.66
C SER A 237 19.94 -18.10 -9.03
N GLU A 238 19.26 -17.02 -9.39
CA GLU A 238 19.51 -16.20 -10.58
C GLU A 238 20.62 -15.18 -10.37
N GLY A 239 21.16 -15.05 -9.14
CA GLY A 239 22.29 -14.17 -8.83
C GLY A 239 21.91 -12.83 -8.24
N THR A 240 20.65 -12.61 -7.85
CA THR A 240 20.27 -11.42 -7.09
C THR A 240 20.71 -11.53 -5.64
N VAL A 241 21.31 -10.45 -5.12
CA VAL A 241 21.72 -10.32 -3.72
C VAL A 241 21.41 -8.91 -3.24
N THR A 242 20.49 -8.80 -2.27
CA THR A 242 20.15 -7.51 -1.70
C THR A 242 20.12 -7.53 -0.18
N ARG A 243 20.50 -6.40 0.40
CA ARG A 243 20.20 -6.02 1.79
C ARG A 243 19.73 -4.58 1.77
N THR A 244 18.50 -4.34 2.22
CA THR A 244 17.92 -3.01 2.32
C THR A 244 17.40 -2.78 3.73
N GLY A 245 17.50 -1.54 4.22
CA GLY A 245 17.04 -1.16 5.54
C GLY A 245 16.00 -0.05 5.45
N ARG A 246 14.93 -0.14 6.26
CA ARG A 246 13.90 0.90 6.35
C ARG A 246 13.42 1.09 7.77
N ASN A 247 13.10 2.33 8.09
CA ASN A 247 12.43 2.70 9.34
C ASN A 247 10.98 3.08 9.05
N ALA A 248 10.10 2.80 10.02
CA ALA A 248 8.74 3.30 10.02
C ALA A 248 8.34 3.66 11.45
N TYR A 249 7.85 4.87 11.62
CA TYR A 249 7.41 5.41 12.89
C TYR A 249 5.94 5.74 12.78
N SER A 250 5.11 5.15 13.62
CA SER A 250 3.68 5.39 13.65
C SER A 250 3.20 5.75 15.05
N VAL A 251 2.42 6.82 15.13
CA VAL A 251 1.72 7.24 16.35
C VAL A 251 0.25 7.40 15.99
N GLN A 252 -0.64 6.85 16.79
CA GLN A 252 -2.08 6.94 16.61
C GLN A 252 -2.76 7.31 17.91
N LEU A 253 -3.67 8.27 17.84
CA LEU A 253 -4.67 8.51 18.87
C LEU A 253 -5.96 7.79 18.51
N SER A 254 -6.69 7.30 19.50
CA SER A 254 -8.01 6.71 19.29
C SER A 254 -8.96 7.21 20.38
N ALA A 255 -9.96 7.95 19.98
CA ALA A 255 -11.00 8.44 20.86
C ALA A 255 -12.37 7.99 20.35
N SER A 256 -13.24 7.57 21.25
CA SER A 256 -14.60 7.16 20.89
C SER A 256 -15.62 7.53 21.94
N THR A 257 -16.87 7.70 21.50
CA THR A 257 -18.04 7.96 22.31
C THR A 257 -19.30 7.45 21.63
N GLN A 258 -20.45 7.59 22.27
CA GLN A 258 -21.77 7.38 21.68
C GLN A 258 -22.61 8.64 21.78
N ALA A 259 -23.37 8.93 20.75
CA ALA A 259 -24.39 9.96 20.78
C ALA A 259 -25.61 9.53 21.64
N PRO A 260 -26.51 10.46 22.04
CA PRO A 260 -27.68 10.13 22.84
C PRO A 260 -28.63 9.09 22.21
N ASP A 261 -28.62 8.97 20.88
CA ASP A 261 -29.34 7.95 20.10
C ASP A 261 -28.63 6.59 19.99
N GLY A 262 -27.43 6.45 20.61
CA GLY A 262 -26.64 5.23 20.61
C GLY A 262 -25.61 5.14 19.49
N MET A 263 -25.63 6.02 18.48
CA MET A 263 -24.66 6.00 17.38
C MET A 263 -23.23 6.08 17.89
N ARG A 264 -22.38 5.15 17.45
CA ARG A 264 -20.94 5.15 17.77
C ARG A 264 -20.19 6.19 16.96
N LEU A 265 -19.41 6.98 17.66
CA LEU A 265 -18.59 8.04 17.08
C LEU A 265 -17.12 7.81 17.43
N ALA A 266 -16.23 7.98 16.47
CA ALA A 266 -14.80 7.79 16.68
C ALA A 266 -13.97 8.82 15.91
N ARG A 267 -12.82 9.20 16.51
CA ARG A 267 -11.76 9.97 15.87
C ARG A 267 -10.43 9.27 16.12
N SER A 268 -9.67 9.05 15.05
CA SER A 268 -8.41 8.30 15.15
C SER A 268 -7.32 8.95 14.29
N PRO A 269 -6.86 10.18 14.62
CA PRO A 269 -5.76 10.78 13.93
C PRO A 269 -4.50 9.93 14.09
N ALA A 270 -3.75 9.76 13.00
CA ALA A 270 -2.54 8.96 12.95
C ALA A 270 -1.44 9.65 12.15
N TRP A 271 -0.19 9.42 12.54
CA TRP A 271 1.02 9.89 11.85
C TRP A 271 1.88 8.68 11.58
N THR A 272 2.17 8.44 10.33
CA THR A 272 3.08 7.37 9.89
C THR A 272 4.12 7.99 8.98
N VAL A 273 5.40 7.87 9.35
CA VAL A 273 6.51 8.56 8.70
C VAL A 273 7.75 7.66 8.64
N ALA A 274 8.66 7.91 7.69
CA ALA A 274 9.93 7.20 7.62
C ALA A 274 11.04 7.86 8.46
N LYS A 275 10.89 9.16 8.77
CA LYS A 275 11.88 9.94 9.54
C LYS A 275 11.32 10.27 10.92
N TYR A 276 12.08 9.96 11.96
CA TYR A 276 11.66 10.18 13.36
C TYR A 276 11.31 11.64 13.65
N GLU A 277 12.01 12.57 13.03
CA GLU A 277 11.85 14.02 13.19
C GLU A 277 10.52 14.57 12.63
N GLU A 278 9.83 13.80 11.81
CA GLU A 278 8.51 14.17 11.27
C GLU A 278 7.36 13.83 12.23
N LEU A 279 7.62 13.07 13.29
CA LEU A 279 6.61 12.76 14.31
C LEU A 279 6.18 14.03 15.07
N PRO A 280 4.92 14.09 15.56
CA PRO A 280 4.47 15.19 16.39
C PRO A 280 5.26 15.25 17.71
N THR A 281 5.59 16.46 18.17
CA THR A 281 6.10 16.66 19.52
C THR A 281 5.02 16.31 20.56
N SER A 282 5.42 16.10 21.82
CA SER A 282 4.48 15.83 22.93
C SER A 282 3.36 16.89 23.02
N GLU A 283 3.73 18.17 22.89
CA GLU A 283 2.77 19.29 22.90
C GLU A 283 1.78 19.22 21.75
N LYS A 284 2.25 18.95 20.52
CA LYS A 284 1.39 18.77 19.35
C LYS A 284 0.48 17.55 19.49
N LEU A 285 1.00 16.43 20.02
CA LEU A 285 0.21 15.22 20.26
C LEU A 285 -0.93 15.49 21.24
N ALA A 286 -0.66 16.20 22.34
CA ALA A 286 -1.69 16.63 23.29
C ALA A 286 -2.70 17.61 22.65
N GLY A 287 -2.23 18.50 21.75
CA GLY A 287 -3.09 19.39 20.95
C GLY A 287 -4.07 18.61 20.07
N TYR A 288 -3.59 17.63 19.30
CA TYR A 288 -4.41 16.77 18.47
C TYR A 288 -5.39 15.89 19.28
N SER A 289 -4.96 15.44 20.46
CA SER A 289 -5.87 14.73 21.38
C SER A 289 -7.05 15.64 21.78
N ARG A 290 -6.78 16.89 22.18
CA ARG A 290 -7.81 17.88 22.53
C ARG A 290 -8.74 18.15 21.35
N GLU A 291 -8.20 18.36 20.14
CA GLU A 291 -8.98 18.57 18.91
C GLU A 291 -9.91 17.39 18.62
N ALA A 292 -9.41 16.16 18.75
CA ALA A 292 -10.21 14.95 18.55
C ALA A 292 -11.37 14.87 19.58
N LEU A 293 -11.11 15.22 20.84
CA LEU A 293 -12.11 15.20 21.91
C LEU A 293 -13.18 16.29 21.71
N GLU A 294 -12.80 17.52 21.35
CA GLU A 294 -13.76 18.59 21.02
C GLU A 294 -14.59 18.24 19.78
N THR A 295 -13.97 17.64 18.76
CA THR A 295 -14.69 17.19 17.58
C THR A 295 -15.72 16.11 17.93
N LEU A 296 -15.37 15.13 18.78
CA LEU A 296 -16.33 14.11 19.24
C LEU A 296 -17.47 14.70 20.04
N LYS A 297 -17.20 15.68 20.90
CA LYS A 297 -18.21 16.42 21.65
C LYS A 297 -19.18 17.16 20.71
N ALA A 298 -18.66 17.80 19.66
CA ALA A 298 -19.48 18.43 18.64
C ALA A 298 -20.32 17.40 17.86
N LEU A 299 -19.72 16.28 17.44
CA LEU A 299 -20.41 15.21 16.72
C LEU A 299 -21.55 14.57 17.52
N ARG A 300 -21.40 14.43 18.86
CA ARG A 300 -22.51 13.93 19.72
C ARG A 300 -23.79 14.75 19.58
N ASN A 301 -23.64 16.06 19.39
CA ASN A 301 -24.74 17.01 19.32
C ASN A 301 -25.13 17.35 17.88
N ALA A 302 -24.37 16.91 16.89
CA ALA A 302 -24.62 17.17 15.50
C ALA A 302 -25.90 16.45 15.02
N PRO A 303 -26.70 17.08 14.12
CA PRO A 303 -27.84 16.44 13.52
C PRO A 303 -27.46 15.20 12.73
N ILE A 304 -28.38 14.21 12.70
CA ILE A 304 -28.23 13.01 11.89
C ILE A 304 -28.67 13.36 10.47
N VAL A 305 -27.97 12.78 9.49
CA VAL A 305 -28.46 12.77 8.11
C VAL A 305 -29.70 11.86 8.08
N ASP A 306 -30.86 12.43 7.78
CA ASP A 306 -32.16 11.76 7.77
C ASP A 306 -32.85 11.80 6.40
N GLU A 307 -32.38 12.62 5.48
CA GLU A 307 -32.81 12.68 4.09
C GLU A 307 -31.95 11.81 3.16
N GLU A 308 -32.55 11.38 2.05
CA GLU A 308 -31.80 10.90 0.90
C GLU A 308 -31.31 12.11 0.09
N TYR A 309 -30.00 12.17 -0.11
CA TYR A 309 -29.37 13.23 -0.88
C TYR A 309 -28.71 12.63 -2.13
N ARG A 310 -28.89 13.29 -3.25
CA ARG A 310 -28.18 13.01 -4.49
C ARG A 310 -27.71 14.32 -5.10
N GLY A 311 -26.38 14.51 -5.16
CA GLY A 311 -25.83 15.76 -5.60
C GLY A 311 -24.33 15.92 -5.37
N PRO A 312 -23.77 17.14 -5.48
CA PRO A 312 -22.33 17.40 -5.42
C PRO A 312 -21.73 17.08 -4.05
N VAL A 313 -20.57 16.40 -4.08
CA VAL A 313 -19.80 16.05 -2.88
C VAL A 313 -18.33 16.40 -3.09
N LEU A 314 -17.76 17.20 -2.19
CA LEU A 314 -16.34 17.53 -2.15
C LEU A 314 -15.64 16.67 -1.07
N PHE A 315 -14.71 15.84 -1.50
CA PHE A 315 -13.79 15.14 -0.59
C PHE A 315 -12.52 15.97 -0.46
N GLU A 316 -12.19 16.40 0.74
CA GLU A 316 -10.86 16.97 1.01
C GLU A 316 -9.78 15.90 0.89
N ALA A 317 -8.52 16.30 0.75
CA ALA A 317 -7.42 15.41 0.39
C ALA A 317 -7.29 14.18 1.29
N ASP A 318 -7.51 14.28 2.60
CA ASP A 318 -7.51 13.16 3.55
C ASP A 318 -8.64 12.16 3.26
N ALA A 319 -9.85 12.66 3.00
CA ALA A 319 -10.98 11.82 2.64
C ALA A 319 -10.86 11.24 1.22
N ALA A 320 -10.35 12.02 0.27
CA ALA A 320 -10.10 11.60 -1.10
C ALA A 320 -9.06 10.48 -1.19
N ASP A 321 -8.06 10.51 -0.32
CA ASP A 321 -7.02 9.49 -0.22
C ASP A 321 -7.60 8.09 0.09
N ASP A 322 -8.53 7.99 1.04
CA ASP A 322 -9.20 6.72 1.34
C ASP A 322 -10.02 6.19 0.16
N VAL A 323 -10.72 7.08 -0.56
CA VAL A 323 -11.48 6.73 -1.78
C VAL A 323 -10.54 6.20 -2.86
N ILE A 324 -9.44 6.89 -3.13
CA ILE A 324 -8.46 6.50 -4.14
C ILE A 324 -7.74 5.21 -3.76
N ALA A 325 -7.30 5.07 -2.51
CA ALA A 325 -6.65 3.85 -2.04
C ALA A 325 -7.57 2.62 -2.21
N GLY A 326 -8.86 2.78 -1.90
CA GLY A 326 -9.85 1.72 -2.04
C GLY A 326 -10.23 1.39 -3.48
N LEU A 327 -10.55 2.41 -4.28
CA LEU A 327 -11.14 2.22 -5.61
C LEU A 327 -10.11 2.19 -6.74
N VAL A 328 -8.98 2.87 -6.62
CA VAL A 328 -7.89 2.82 -7.61
C VAL A 328 -6.79 1.88 -7.14
N GLY A 329 -6.22 2.13 -5.95
CA GLY A 329 -5.07 1.41 -5.45
C GLY A 329 -5.24 -0.11 -5.42
N ASN A 330 -6.40 -0.61 -4.98
CA ASN A 330 -6.69 -2.04 -4.97
C ASN A 330 -6.94 -2.66 -6.35
N ASN A 331 -7.29 -1.85 -7.35
CA ASN A 331 -7.72 -2.32 -8.67
C ASN A 331 -6.66 -2.18 -9.77
N VAL A 332 -5.55 -1.50 -9.50
CA VAL A 332 -4.39 -1.41 -10.42
C VAL A 332 -3.38 -2.55 -10.23
N LEU A 333 -3.68 -3.52 -9.38
CA LEU A 333 -2.79 -4.64 -9.05
C LEU A 333 -2.97 -5.80 -10.01
N GLY A 334 -1.88 -6.20 -10.68
CA GLY A 334 -1.86 -7.33 -11.62
C GLY A 334 -1.70 -8.67 -10.90
N ARG A 335 -2.72 -9.12 -10.18
CA ARG A 335 -2.71 -10.38 -9.43
C ARG A 335 -3.00 -11.56 -10.34
N LYS A 336 -2.14 -12.59 -10.31
CA LYS A 336 -2.41 -13.85 -11.00
C LYS A 336 -3.68 -14.48 -10.42
N PRO A 337 -4.67 -14.86 -11.27
CA PRO A 337 -5.91 -15.49 -10.81
C PRO A 337 -5.65 -16.91 -10.30
N GLN A 338 -6.66 -17.47 -9.64
CA GLN A 338 -6.61 -18.88 -9.20
C GLN A 338 -6.51 -19.83 -10.40
N LEU A 339 -5.99 -21.02 -10.15
CA LEU A 339 -5.83 -22.07 -11.15
C LEU A 339 -7.19 -22.39 -11.81
N GLY A 340 -7.20 -22.46 -13.13
CA GLY A 340 -8.41 -22.72 -13.94
C GLY A 340 -9.24 -21.48 -14.26
N ALA A 341 -8.94 -20.31 -13.68
CA ALA A 341 -9.54 -19.05 -14.07
C ALA A 341 -8.79 -18.42 -15.27
N PRO A 342 -9.45 -17.58 -16.10
CA PRO A 342 -8.76 -16.86 -17.17
C PRO A 342 -7.56 -16.08 -16.67
N ASN A 343 -6.44 -16.10 -17.40
CA ASN A 343 -5.15 -15.48 -16.99
C ASN A 343 -5.15 -13.94 -16.99
N ARG A 344 -6.30 -13.29 -16.75
CA ARG A 344 -6.42 -11.87 -16.49
C ARG A 344 -6.27 -11.61 -14.99
N THR A 345 -5.96 -10.37 -14.62
CA THR A 345 -5.96 -9.98 -13.20
C THR A 345 -7.37 -10.04 -12.59
N THR A 346 -7.48 -9.81 -11.30
CA THR A 346 -8.74 -9.75 -10.54
C THR A 346 -9.07 -8.31 -10.14
N GLY A 347 -10.30 -8.05 -9.71
CA GLY A 347 -10.77 -6.74 -9.27
C GLY A 347 -11.57 -5.99 -10.34
N ALA A 348 -12.03 -4.80 -9.99
CA ALA A 348 -12.92 -4.01 -10.85
C ALA A 348 -12.26 -3.56 -12.17
N PHE A 349 -10.93 -3.44 -12.22
CA PHE A 349 -10.19 -3.08 -13.44
C PHE A 349 -9.64 -4.28 -14.22
N ALA A 350 -10.00 -5.51 -13.87
CA ALA A 350 -9.47 -6.72 -14.51
C ALA A 350 -9.62 -6.76 -16.06
N THR A 351 -10.63 -6.10 -16.58
CA THR A 351 -10.90 -6.01 -18.04
C THR A 351 -10.74 -4.59 -18.59
N SER A 352 -10.15 -3.67 -17.79
CA SER A 352 -10.09 -2.24 -18.13
C SER A 352 -8.81 -1.81 -18.85
N TYR A 353 -7.88 -2.72 -19.12
CA TYR A 353 -6.67 -2.39 -19.88
C TYR A 353 -7.00 -1.69 -21.18
N LYS A 354 -6.38 -0.53 -21.43
CA LYS A 354 -6.67 0.40 -22.55
C LYS A 354 -8.09 0.99 -22.56
N SER A 355 -8.81 0.91 -21.46
CA SER A 355 -10.13 1.51 -21.28
C SER A 355 -10.10 2.65 -20.29
N ARG A 356 -11.04 3.59 -20.41
CA ARG A 356 -11.17 4.72 -19.49
C ARG A 356 -11.70 4.27 -18.13
N VAL A 357 -11.00 4.66 -17.08
CA VAL A 357 -11.33 4.39 -15.66
C VAL A 357 -11.41 5.64 -14.80
N LEU A 358 -10.80 6.75 -15.26
CA LEU A 358 -10.87 8.08 -14.66
C LEU A 358 -11.19 9.14 -15.72
N PRO A 359 -11.53 10.39 -15.36
CA PRO A 359 -11.65 11.49 -16.31
C PRO A 359 -10.34 11.77 -17.05
N PRO A 360 -10.39 12.38 -18.25
CA PRO A 360 -9.19 12.64 -19.08
C PRO A 360 -8.15 13.56 -18.46
N PHE A 361 -8.55 14.38 -17.47
CA PHE A 361 -7.66 15.27 -16.76
C PHE A 361 -6.91 14.63 -15.58
N MET A 362 -7.14 13.30 -15.34
CA MET A 362 -6.55 12.58 -14.21
C MET A 362 -5.52 11.56 -14.68
N ASP A 363 -4.39 11.55 -13.98
CA ASP A 363 -3.31 10.56 -14.13
C ASP A 363 -3.02 9.89 -12.80
N ALA A 364 -2.55 8.63 -12.86
CA ALA A 364 -2.05 7.91 -11.70
C ALA A 364 -0.72 7.24 -12.02
N VAL A 365 0.29 7.51 -11.20
CA VAL A 365 1.64 6.94 -11.29
C VAL A 365 1.98 6.29 -9.97
N ASP A 366 2.43 5.02 -9.98
CA ASP A 366 3.09 4.44 -8.81
C ASP A 366 4.60 4.55 -9.00
N ASP A 367 5.26 5.33 -8.15
CA ASP A 367 6.71 5.53 -8.18
C ASP A 367 7.35 5.14 -6.85
N PRO A 368 7.74 3.88 -6.68
CA PRO A 368 8.38 3.42 -5.45
C PRO A 368 9.78 4.02 -5.23
N THR A 369 10.37 4.71 -6.21
CA THR A 369 11.66 5.37 -6.04
C THR A 369 11.54 6.75 -5.37
N MET A 370 10.31 7.27 -5.24
CA MET A 370 10.02 8.56 -4.63
C MET A 370 10.10 8.46 -3.10
N LYS A 371 11.23 8.85 -2.51
CA LYS A 371 11.50 8.78 -1.06
C LYS A 371 10.87 9.94 -0.26
N GLU A 372 10.49 11.01 -0.95
CA GLU A 372 9.93 12.21 -0.35
C GLU A 372 9.04 12.95 -1.37
N PHE A 373 7.96 13.56 -0.88
CA PHE A 373 7.11 14.46 -1.66
C PHE A 373 6.80 15.72 -0.84
N GLN A 374 7.15 16.91 -1.37
CA GLN A 374 6.96 18.21 -0.71
C GLN A 374 7.45 18.25 0.76
N GLY A 375 8.63 17.67 1.03
CA GLY A 375 9.22 17.65 2.36
C GLY A 375 8.62 16.63 3.33
N LYS A 376 7.76 15.73 2.86
CA LYS A 376 7.21 14.61 3.63
C LYS A 376 7.77 13.29 3.15
N SER A 377 8.24 12.45 4.07
CA SER A 377 8.75 11.13 3.74
C SER A 377 7.65 10.17 3.31
N THR A 378 8.00 9.25 2.38
CA THR A 378 7.12 8.21 1.88
C THR A 378 7.59 6.85 2.40
N ILE A 379 6.75 6.13 3.16
CA ILE A 379 7.10 4.79 3.66
C ILE A 379 6.91 3.69 2.61
N GLY A 380 6.19 3.99 1.54
CA GLY A 380 5.97 3.08 0.41
C GLY A 380 7.16 2.98 -0.54
N SER A 381 8.20 3.82 -0.37
CA SER A 381 9.37 3.83 -1.25
C SER A 381 10.33 2.68 -0.98
N TYR A 382 10.97 2.20 -2.06
CA TYR A 382 12.03 1.17 -2.04
C TYR A 382 12.84 1.20 -3.33
N ASP A 383 14.02 0.59 -3.33
CA ASP A 383 14.90 0.52 -4.50
C ASP A 383 14.78 -0.83 -5.24
N VAL A 384 14.42 -1.91 -4.50
CA VAL A 384 14.22 -3.27 -5.01
C VAL A 384 13.03 -3.86 -4.29
N ASP A 385 12.15 -4.57 -5.01
CA ASP A 385 10.98 -5.22 -4.42
C ASP A 385 11.34 -6.53 -3.67
N SER A 386 10.35 -7.15 -3.03
CA SER A 386 10.56 -8.37 -2.24
C SER A 386 10.78 -9.65 -3.08
N GLU A 387 10.78 -9.55 -4.40
CA GLU A 387 11.14 -10.61 -5.36
C GLU A 387 12.50 -10.36 -6.02
N GLY A 388 13.23 -9.34 -5.55
CA GLY A 388 14.56 -8.99 -6.05
C GLY A 388 14.55 -8.23 -7.38
N VAL A 389 13.44 -7.66 -7.77
CA VAL A 389 13.30 -6.86 -9.00
C VAL A 389 13.50 -5.39 -8.68
N LYS A 390 14.27 -4.68 -9.52
CA LYS A 390 14.50 -3.24 -9.37
C LYS A 390 13.18 -2.48 -9.47
N ALA A 391 12.96 -1.54 -8.57
CA ALA A 391 11.79 -0.67 -8.56
C ALA A 391 11.79 0.28 -9.76
N GLU A 392 10.64 0.46 -10.39
CA GLU A 392 10.44 1.37 -11.51
C GLU A 392 9.15 2.17 -11.33
N ALA A 393 9.15 3.43 -11.78
CA ALA A 393 7.93 4.23 -11.84
C ALA A 393 7.02 3.68 -12.95
N VAL A 394 5.75 3.42 -12.61
CA VAL A 394 4.75 2.86 -13.53
C VAL A 394 3.58 3.83 -13.70
N ASN A 395 3.36 4.29 -14.91
CA ASN A 395 2.12 5.00 -15.27
C ASN A 395 0.98 3.98 -15.33
N VAL A 396 0.20 3.89 -14.25
CA VAL A 396 -0.92 2.93 -14.18
C VAL A 396 -2.15 3.46 -14.90
N ILE A 397 -2.39 4.78 -14.85
CA ILE A 397 -3.47 5.46 -15.57
C ILE A 397 -2.88 6.69 -16.26
N ASP A 398 -3.07 6.81 -17.57
CA ASP A 398 -2.64 7.93 -18.40
C ASP A 398 -3.86 8.61 -19.02
N LYS A 399 -4.08 9.89 -18.72
CA LYS A 399 -5.24 10.68 -19.18
C LYS A 399 -6.57 9.92 -19.00
N GLY A 400 -6.73 9.34 -17.82
CA GLY A 400 -7.92 8.58 -17.43
C GLY A 400 -8.02 7.17 -18.02
N VAL A 401 -7.06 6.72 -18.84
CA VAL A 401 -7.05 5.39 -19.46
C VAL A 401 -6.11 4.45 -18.71
N MET A 402 -6.59 3.25 -18.39
CA MET A 402 -5.77 2.20 -17.77
C MET A 402 -4.64 1.78 -18.71
N ALA A 403 -3.40 2.12 -18.35
CA ALA A 403 -2.21 1.90 -19.18
C ALA A 403 -1.38 0.69 -18.75
N ASN A 404 -1.31 0.42 -17.44
CA ASN A 404 -0.54 -0.68 -16.86
C ASN A 404 -1.16 -1.19 -15.57
N TYR A 405 -0.71 -2.38 -15.14
CA TYR A 405 -0.89 -2.90 -13.79
C TYR A 405 0.45 -2.89 -13.05
N LEU A 406 0.39 -2.88 -11.72
CA LEU A 406 1.53 -3.14 -10.85
C LEU A 406 1.75 -4.65 -10.77
N LEU A 407 2.97 -5.12 -11.04
CA LEU A 407 3.27 -6.52 -11.30
C LEU A 407 4.41 -7.03 -10.44
N GLY A 408 4.22 -8.22 -9.86
CA GLY A 408 5.29 -9.08 -9.37
C GLY A 408 5.77 -10.05 -10.47
N ARG A 409 6.52 -11.09 -10.06
CA ARG A 409 7.09 -12.08 -10.98
C ARG A 409 6.11 -13.18 -11.42
N GLN A 410 4.84 -13.08 -11.06
CA GLN A 410 3.79 -13.96 -11.57
C GLN A 410 3.09 -13.28 -12.76
N PRO A 411 3.35 -13.69 -14.00
CA PRO A 411 2.76 -13.09 -15.19
C PRO A 411 1.23 -13.20 -15.22
N ILE A 412 0.62 -12.19 -15.83
CA ILE A 412 -0.78 -12.20 -16.24
C ILE A 412 -0.88 -11.94 -17.74
N ARG A 413 -2.05 -12.16 -18.33
CA ARG A 413 -2.29 -11.94 -19.76
C ARG A 413 -1.86 -10.54 -20.17
N ASP A 414 -1.14 -10.42 -21.28
CA ASP A 414 -0.56 -9.21 -21.87
C ASP A 414 0.62 -8.59 -21.08
N PHE A 415 0.97 -9.15 -19.89
CA PHE A 415 2.03 -8.65 -19.02
C PHE A 415 2.96 -9.79 -18.58
N PRO A 416 3.98 -10.12 -19.38
CA PRO A 416 4.85 -11.28 -19.15
C PRO A 416 5.96 -11.06 -18.13
N ALA A 417 6.19 -9.83 -17.67
CA ALA A 417 7.32 -9.47 -16.81
C ALA A 417 6.88 -8.64 -15.60
N SER A 418 7.63 -8.73 -14.50
CA SER A 418 7.52 -7.85 -13.35
C SER A 418 7.95 -6.42 -13.70
N ASN A 419 7.34 -5.43 -13.05
CA ASN A 419 7.77 -4.04 -13.04
C ASN A 419 8.21 -3.57 -11.64
N GLY A 420 8.67 -4.53 -10.80
CA GLY A 420 9.25 -4.24 -9.50
C GLY A 420 8.23 -3.88 -8.42
N HIS A 421 7.01 -4.43 -8.49
CA HIS A 421 5.96 -4.20 -7.49
C HIS A 421 5.53 -5.46 -6.73
N GLY A 422 6.37 -6.50 -6.71
CA GLY A 422 6.18 -7.69 -5.88
C GLY A 422 6.56 -7.42 -4.42
N ARG A 423 5.59 -7.13 -3.55
CA ARG A 423 5.83 -6.76 -2.15
C ARG A 423 5.36 -7.83 -1.20
N ALA A 424 6.04 -7.96 -0.05
CA ALA A 424 5.70 -8.94 0.96
C ALA A 424 5.90 -8.39 2.38
N ALA A 425 5.01 -8.78 3.30
CA ALA A 425 5.27 -8.68 4.73
C ALA A 425 6.25 -9.78 5.16
N PRO A 426 6.88 -9.68 6.34
CA PRO A 426 7.65 -10.77 6.90
C PRO A 426 6.86 -12.09 6.85
N ALA A 427 7.51 -13.18 6.47
CA ALA A 427 6.93 -14.52 6.34
C ALA A 427 5.86 -14.72 5.25
N THR A 428 5.35 -13.70 4.59
CA THR A 428 4.28 -13.84 3.59
C THR A 428 4.79 -14.02 2.16
N PRO A 429 4.04 -14.68 1.27
CA PRO A 429 4.32 -14.67 -0.16
C PRO A 429 4.31 -13.25 -0.74
N PRO A 430 5.16 -12.93 -1.72
CA PRO A 430 5.06 -11.69 -2.46
C PRO A 430 3.76 -11.59 -3.26
N ALA A 431 3.22 -10.38 -3.35
CA ALA A 431 2.06 -10.08 -4.19
C ALA A 431 2.21 -8.68 -4.79
N PRO A 432 1.63 -8.41 -5.97
CA PRO A 432 1.55 -7.06 -6.50
C PRO A 432 0.94 -6.10 -5.48
N SER A 433 1.62 -4.96 -5.25
CA SER A 433 1.20 -3.96 -4.27
C SER A 433 1.64 -2.56 -4.66
N LEU A 434 0.99 -1.57 -4.08
CA LEU A 434 1.41 -0.17 -4.18
C LEU A 434 2.79 0.03 -3.54
N GLY A 435 3.56 0.93 -4.15
CA GLY A 435 4.66 1.64 -3.52
C GLY A 435 4.23 3.04 -3.12
N VAL A 436 4.42 4.02 -4.00
CA VAL A 436 4.02 5.41 -3.82
C VAL A 436 3.08 5.81 -4.96
N LEU A 437 1.79 5.68 -4.72
CA LEU A 437 0.75 6.05 -5.68
C LEU A 437 0.49 7.55 -5.65
N LEU A 438 0.82 8.23 -6.74
CA LEU A 438 0.59 9.65 -6.93
C LEU A 438 -0.54 9.90 -7.92
N ILE A 439 -1.60 10.56 -7.48
CA ILE A 439 -2.72 11.03 -8.29
C ILE A 439 -2.47 12.46 -8.72
N LYS A 440 -2.57 12.73 -10.02
CA LYS A 440 -2.34 14.05 -10.62
C LYS A 440 -3.54 14.50 -11.41
N SER A 441 -3.73 15.80 -11.47
CA SER A 441 -4.67 16.46 -12.39
C SER A 441 -3.90 17.37 -13.34
N SER A 442 -4.27 17.40 -14.62
CA SER A 442 -3.77 18.39 -15.57
C SER A 442 -4.44 19.76 -15.39
N GLU A 443 -5.55 19.82 -14.64
CA GLU A 443 -6.37 21.02 -14.39
C GLU A 443 -6.62 21.21 -12.88
N PRO A 444 -5.55 21.28 -12.04
CA PRO A 444 -5.72 21.36 -10.58
C PRO A 444 -6.27 22.71 -10.16
N LYS A 445 -7.20 22.73 -9.19
CA LYS A 445 -7.84 23.94 -8.66
C LYS A 445 -7.55 24.13 -7.18
N PRO A 446 -7.41 25.36 -6.68
CA PRO A 446 -7.38 25.62 -5.24
C PRO A 446 -8.65 25.12 -4.54
N LEU A 447 -8.53 24.70 -3.27
CA LEU A 447 -9.66 24.16 -2.50
C LEU A 447 -10.87 25.13 -2.43
N ASN A 448 -10.61 26.43 -2.31
CA ASN A 448 -11.66 27.45 -2.32
C ASN A 448 -12.42 27.53 -3.67
N GLU A 449 -11.74 27.29 -4.79
CA GLU A 449 -12.37 27.19 -6.11
C GLU A 449 -13.17 25.89 -6.26
N LEU A 450 -12.71 24.78 -5.69
CA LEU A 450 -13.48 23.54 -5.64
C LEU A 450 -14.76 23.72 -4.82
N LYS A 451 -14.69 24.39 -3.65
CA LYS A 451 -15.86 24.74 -2.85
C LYS A 451 -16.84 25.60 -3.63
N LYS A 452 -16.34 26.64 -4.35
CA LYS A 452 -17.16 27.49 -5.20
C LYS A 452 -17.83 26.69 -6.32
N ALA A 453 -17.06 25.85 -7.04
CA ALA A 453 -17.60 25.00 -8.09
C ALA A 453 -18.66 24.00 -7.56
N MET A 454 -18.45 23.43 -6.37
CA MET A 454 -19.46 22.62 -5.69
C MET A 454 -20.77 23.42 -5.48
N MET A 455 -20.67 24.66 -4.96
CA MET A 455 -21.84 25.49 -4.69
C MET A 455 -22.58 25.93 -5.95
N GLU A 456 -21.85 26.21 -7.03
CA GLU A 456 -22.46 26.49 -8.35
C GLU A 456 -23.29 25.29 -8.85
N LYS A 457 -22.74 24.06 -8.71
CA LYS A 457 -23.45 22.81 -9.08
C LYS A 457 -24.66 22.55 -8.19
N VAL A 458 -24.55 22.76 -6.87
CA VAL A 458 -25.64 22.69 -5.91
C VAL A 458 -26.78 23.62 -6.33
N GLY A 459 -26.47 24.88 -6.67
CA GLY A 459 -27.46 25.86 -7.14
C GLY A 459 -28.11 25.46 -8.47
N ALA A 460 -27.29 24.97 -9.44
CA ALA A 460 -27.80 24.51 -10.74
C ALA A 460 -28.74 23.30 -10.63
N GLN A 461 -28.52 22.43 -9.65
CA GLN A 461 -29.37 21.25 -9.36
C GLN A 461 -30.56 21.59 -8.45
N GLY A 462 -30.68 22.85 -7.99
CA GLY A 462 -31.76 23.28 -7.09
C GLY A 462 -31.68 22.67 -5.69
N GLN A 463 -30.50 22.16 -5.30
CA GLN A 463 -30.28 21.58 -3.98
C GLN A 463 -30.06 22.69 -2.93
N PRO A 464 -30.53 22.51 -1.68
CA PRO A 464 -30.32 23.51 -0.63
C PRO A 464 -28.88 23.55 -0.09
N PHE A 465 -28.11 22.45 -0.21
CA PHE A 465 -26.73 22.29 0.25
C PHE A 465 -25.99 21.24 -0.57
N GLY A 466 -24.66 21.22 -0.47
CA GLY A 466 -23.77 20.14 -0.88
C GLY A 466 -23.05 19.54 0.32
N TYR A 467 -22.41 18.40 0.14
CA TYR A 467 -21.64 17.76 1.20
C TYR A 467 -20.13 18.00 1.03
N ARG A 468 -19.45 18.32 2.14
CA ARG A 468 -18.00 18.38 2.26
C ARG A 468 -17.53 17.32 3.24
N VAL A 469 -16.70 16.40 2.79
CA VAL A 469 -16.14 15.28 3.55
C VAL A 469 -14.68 15.61 3.89
N VAL A 470 -14.35 15.64 5.17
CA VAL A 470 -13.00 15.94 5.66
C VAL A 470 -12.23 14.66 5.95
N THR A 471 -12.87 13.66 6.55
CA THR A 471 -12.25 12.35 6.83
C THR A 471 -13.22 11.22 6.57
N MET A 472 -12.69 10.10 6.10
CA MET A 472 -13.45 8.87 5.83
C MET A 472 -13.12 7.77 6.86
N GLY A 473 -13.93 6.71 6.82
CA GLY A 473 -13.70 5.45 7.51
C GLY A 473 -14.37 4.33 6.71
N GLY A 474 -13.68 3.82 5.70
CA GLY A 474 -14.27 2.95 4.69
C GLY A 474 -15.23 3.72 3.78
N THR A 475 -16.49 3.29 3.67
CA THR A 475 -17.52 3.96 2.87
C THR A 475 -18.31 5.02 3.65
N ALA A 476 -18.04 5.19 4.94
CA ALA A 476 -18.74 6.14 5.80
C ALA A 476 -17.86 7.35 6.11
N PRO A 477 -18.36 8.58 5.95
CA PRO A 477 -17.66 9.78 6.40
C PRO A 477 -17.62 9.83 7.92
N ARG A 478 -16.45 10.14 8.49
CA ARG A 478 -16.26 10.35 9.94
C ARG A 478 -16.35 11.81 10.33
N LEU A 479 -16.08 12.71 9.38
CA LEU A 479 -16.24 14.15 9.56
C LEU A 479 -16.84 14.71 8.28
N LEU A 480 -18.11 15.15 8.39
CA LEU A 480 -18.96 15.53 7.27
C LEU A 480 -19.68 16.83 7.59
N TYR A 481 -19.72 17.73 6.61
CA TYR A 481 -20.43 18.99 6.70
C TYR A 481 -21.44 19.15 5.55
N ARG A 482 -22.63 19.68 5.86
CA ARG A 482 -23.49 20.33 4.88
C ARG A 482 -22.96 21.74 4.63
N VAL A 483 -22.84 22.12 3.38
CA VAL A 483 -22.46 23.49 2.97
C VAL A 483 -23.66 24.08 2.25
N TYR A 484 -24.31 25.08 2.84
CA TYR A 484 -25.57 25.61 2.37
C TYR A 484 -25.40 26.59 1.20
N ALA A 485 -26.24 26.44 0.15
CA ALA A 485 -26.17 27.24 -1.07
C ALA A 485 -26.46 28.74 -0.84
N LYS A 486 -27.29 29.04 0.16
CA LYS A 486 -27.79 30.39 0.42
C LYS A 486 -26.70 31.35 0.88
N ASP A 487 -25.79 30.91 1.74
CA ASP A 487 -24.84 31.77 2.44
C ASP A 487 -23.45 31.12 2.65
N GLY A 488 -23.30 29.86 2.24
CA GLY A 488 -22.04 29.11 2.36
C GLY A 488 -21.71 28.66 3.79
N HIS A 489 -22.65 28.81 4.76
CA HIS A 489 -22.37 28.32 6.10
C HIS A 489 -22.25 26.79 6.13
N GLU A 490 -21.44 26.29 7.03
CA GLU A 490 -21.16 24.86 7.19
C GLU A 490 -21.79 24.32 8.45
N GLU A 491 -22.55 23.22 8.34
CA GLU A 491 -23.17 22.53 9.46
C GLU A 491 -22.54 21.14 9.60
N LEU A 492 -21.95 20.85 10.76
CA LEU A 492 -21.44 19.50 11.08
C LEU A 492 -22.63 18.54 11.21
N VAL A 493 -22.55 17.39 10.50
CA VAL A 493 -23.57 16.34 10.52
C VAL A 493 -22.94 14.96 10.70
N ARG A 494 -23.75 13.96 11.06
CA ARG A 494 -23.28 12.58 11.30
C ARG A 494 -24.24 11.54 10.75
N GLY A 495 -23.78 10.28 10.68
CA GLY A 495 -24.62 9.14 10.35
C GLY A 495 -24.96 9.03 8.86
N ALA A 496 -24.02 9.39 7.99
CA ALA A 496 -24.11 9.21 6.55
C ALA A 496 -23.31 7.99 6.07
N VAL A 497 -23.74 7.43 4.94
CA VAL A 497 -22.97 6.48 4.13
C VAL A 497 -23.11 6.83 2.66
N PHE A 498 -22.09 6.53 1.87
CA PHE A 498 -22.13 6.62 0.41
C PHE A 498 -22.51 5.26 -0.16
N SER A 499 -23.64 5.18 -0.88
CA SER A 499 -24.13 3.92 -1.45
C SER A 499 -23.63 3.65 -2.87
N GLU A 500 -23.27 4.69 -3.64
CA GLU A 500 -22.83 4.61 -5.03
C GLU A 500 -21.38 5.09 -5.25
N LEU A 501 -20.57 5.17 -4.19
CA LEU A 501 -19.15 5.52 -4.30
C LEU A 501 -18.36 4.29 -4.76
N ASP A 502 -18.29 4.10 -6.06
CA ASP A 502 -17.63 2.96 -6.72
C ASP A 502 -16.75 3.43 -7.90
N VAL A 503 -16.16 2.48 -8.63
CA VAL A 503 -15.31 2.78 -9.79
C VAL A 503 -16.04 3.45 -10.96
N ARG A 504 -17.37 3.37 -11.01
CA ARG A 504 -18.19 4.07 -12.02
C ARG A 504 -18.28 5.55 -11.67
N ALA A 505 -18.52 5.88 -10.41
CA ALA A 505 -18.53 7.25 -9.92
C ALA A 505 -17.19 7.96 -10.18
N LEU A 506 -16.07 7.27 -9.97
CA LEU A 506 -14.73 7.81 -10.33
C LEU A 506 -14.64 8.19 -11.81
N ARG A 507 -15.20 7.40 -12.70
CA ARG A 507 -15.12 7.63 -14.15
C ARG A 507 -16.11 8.68 -14.65
N SER A 508 -17.32 8.72 -14.08
CA SER A 508 -18.45 9.49 -14.60
C SER A 508 -18.68 10.80 -13.84
N ASP A 509 -18.52 10.78 -12.53
CA ASP A 509 -19.00 11.84 -11.65
C ASP A 509 -17.86 12.67 -11.02
N LEU A 510 -16.61 12.21 -11.09
CA LEU A 510 -15.44 13.00 -10.71
C LEU A 510 -15.22 14.11 -11.74
N SER A 511 -15.42 15.37 -11.33
CA SER A 511 -15.44 16.52 -12.24
C SER A 511 -14.33 17.52 -12.04
N ALA A 512 -13.66 17.53 -10.88
CA ALA A 512 -12.51 18.40 -10.63
C ALA A 512 -11.62 17.82 -9.53
N ALA A 513 -10.35 18.24 -9.52
CA ALA A 513 -9.36 17.85 -8.52
C ALA A 513 -8.61 19.09 -7.99
N GLY A 514 -8.11 18.97 -6.76
CA GLY A 514 -7.38 20.02 -6.06
C GLY A 514 -5.92 20.18 -6.48
N ASN A 515 -5.30 21.26 -5.99
CA ASN A 515 -3.86 21.51 -6.05
C ASN A 515 -3.19 21.33 -4.66
N ASP A 516 -3.86 20.61 -3.78
CA ASP A 516 -3.55 20.40 -2.38
C ASP A 516 -3.23 18.92 -2.05
N PRO A 517 -2.29 18.27 -2.77
CA PRO A 517 -2.01 16.85 -2.55
C PRO A 517 -1.52 16.60 -1.12
N LEU A 518 -2.13 15.64 -0.46
CA LEU A 518 -1.74 15.15 0.86
C LEU A 518 -0.97 13.83 0.74
N VAL A 519 0.12 13.70 1.50
CA VAL A 519 0.89 12.45 1.62
C VAL A 519 0.32 11.64 2.76
N THR A 520 -0.27 10.51 2.46
CA THR A 520 -0.80 9.55 3.45
C THR A 520 0.00 8.26 3.41
N ASN A 521 0.70 7.99 4.50
CA ASN A 521 1.48 6.79 4.71
C ASN A 521 0.66 5.75 5.49
N ARG A 522 0.62 4.51 5.00
CA ARG A 522 -0.06 3.37 5.65
C ARG A 522 0.95 2.29 5.96
N LEU A 523 1.13 1.98 7.26
CA LEU A 523 2.17 1.06 7.71
C LEU A 523 1.96 -0.34 7.11
N GLY A 524 0.79 -0.95 7.25
CA GLY A 524 0.53 -2.29 6.72
C GLY A 524 1.68 -3.28 6.97
N GLY A 525 1.78 -4.34 6.17
CA GLY A 525 2.87 -5.32 6.28
C GLY A 525 4.19 -4.88 5.64
N TRP A 526 4.13 -4.01 4.64
CA TRP A 526 5.31 -3.55 3.85
C TRP A 526 5.39 -2.04 3.65
N GLY A 527 4.40 -1.29 4.13
CA GLY A 527 4.30 0.15 3.92
C GLY A 527 3.84 0.54 2.52
N THR A 528 2.87 1.44 2.45
CA THR A 528 2.39 2.04 1.20
C THR A 528 2.18 3.53 1.40
N THR A 529 2.29 4.30 0.33
CA THR A 529 2.00 5.73 0.35
C THR A 529 1.01 6.05 -0.76
N VAL A 530 0.00 6.84 -0.45
CA VAL A 530 -0.87 7.45 -1.45
C VAL A 530 -0.74 8.97 -1.34
N ILE A 531 -0.68 9.64 -2.48
CA ILE A 531 -0.59 11.09 -2.58
C ILE A 531 -1.77 11.53 -3.43
N CYS A 532 -2.77 12.12 -2.81
CA CYS A 532 -4.02 12.47 -3.45
C CYS A 532 -4.45 13.89 -3.09
N PRO A 533 -4.91 14.69 -4.08
CA PRO A 533 -5.52 16.00 -3.82
C PRO A 533 -7.01 15.85 -3.47
N SER A 534 -7.63 16.95 -3.05
CA SER A 534 -9.08 17.05 -2.92
C SER A 534 -9.81 16.72 -4.23
N LEU A 535 -10.96 16.06 -4.15
CA LEU A 535 -11.74 15.60 -5.30
C LEU A 535 -13.20 16.08 -5.22
N LEU A 536 -13.73 16.63 -6.32
CA LEU A 536 -15.12 17.06 -6.44
C LEU A 536 -15.89 16.09 -7.36
N PHE A 537 -16.96 15.51 -6.82
CA PHE A 537 -17.92 14.70 -7.56
C PHE A 537 -19.18 15.52 -7.84
N ASP A 538 -19.75 15.36 -9.03
CA ASP A 538 -20.96 16.07 -9.46
C ASP A 538 -22.22 15.51 -8.82
N GLU A 539 -22.23 14.18 -8.63
CA GLU A 539 -23.40 13.50 -8.10
C GLU A 539 -22.97 12.25 -7.35
N LEU A 540 -23.30 12.20 -6.06
CA LEU A 540 -23.17 10.99 -5.24
C LEU A 540 -24.43 10.85 -4.38
N GLU A 541 -24.81 9.60 -4.13
CA GLU A 541 -25.90 9.28 -3.25
C GLU A 541 -25.41 9.15 -1.81
N VAL A 542 -25.99 9.97 -0.93
CA VAL A 542 -25.75 9.94 0.51
C VAL A 542 -27.03 9.49 1.22
N LYS A 543 -26.91 8.45 2.03
CA LYS A 543 -28.01 7.86 2.80
C LYS A 543 -27.71 7.88 4.29
N ARG A 544 -28.76 7.77 5.09
CA ARG A 544 -28.62 7.52 6.51
C ARG A 544 -27.95 6.17 6.77
N ALA A 545 -26.96 6.15 7.66
CA ALA A 545 -26.33 4.92 8.12
C ALA A 545 -27.32 4.10 8.96
N ASP A 546 -27.31 2.78 8.81
CA ASP A 546 -28.05 1.88 9.69
C ASP A 546 -27.38 1.80 11.07
N THR A 547 -28.00 2.41 12.06
CA THR A 547 -27.56 2.41 13.46
C THR A 547 -28.48 1.59 14.38
N SER A 548 -29.32 0.75 13.82
CA SER A 548 -30.31 -0.05 14.56
C SER A 548 -29.71 -0.95 15.64
N LYS A 549 -28.44 -1.33 15.48
CA LYS A 549 -27.66 -2.14 16.42
C LYS A 549 -26.90 -1.31 17.46
N ASP A 550 -26.83 0.00 17.30
CA ASP A 550 -26.07 0.91 18.15
C ASP A 550 -26.95 1.44 19.28
N LYS A 551 -27.32 0.56 20.21
CA LYS A 551 -28.17 0.95 21.36
C LYS A 551 -27.30 1.25 22.57
N LEU A 552 -27.71 2.26 23.36
CA LEU A 552 -27.15 2.48 24.68
C LEU A 552 -27.60 1.37 25.64
N PRO A 553 -26.78 0.99 26.64
CA PRO A 553 -27.17 0.08 27.69
C PRO A 553 -28.26 0.76 28.58
N ASP A 554 -29.07 -0.06 29.25
CA ASP A 554 -30.17 0.42 30.10
C ASP A 554 -29.71 1.16 31.38
N TYR A 555 -28.41 1.09 31.71
CA TYR A 555 -27.81 1.81 32.82
C TYR A 555 -26.69 2.74 32.36
N PRO A 556 -26.50 3.88 33.03
CA PRO A 556 -25.48 4.83 32.65
C PRO A 556 -24.07 4.28 32.91
N ALA A 557 -23.08 4.77 32.14
CA ALA A 557 -21.68 4.51 32.43
C ALA A 557 -21.31 5.03 33.83
N PRO A 558 -20.34 4.38 34.50
CA PRO A 558 -19.84 4.90 35.78
C PRO A 558 -19.22 6.28 35.60
N PRO A 559 -19.30 7.16 36.60
CA PRO A 559 -18.72 8.49 36.50
C PRO A 559 -17.19 8.39 36.39
N LEU A 560 -16.63 9.01 35.37
CA LEU A 560 -15.17 9.06 35.13
C LEU A 560 -14.45 9.98 36.14
N VAL A 561 -15.18 10.83 36.85
CA VAL A 561 -14.67 11.74 37.88
C VAL A 561 -15.34 11.40 39.21
N LYS A 562 -14.52 11.14 40.25
CA LYS A 562 -15.06 11.09 41.61
C LYS A 562 -15.67 12.46 41.94
N LYS A 563 -16.93 12.49 42.33
CA LYS A 563 -17.61 13.67 42.87
C LYS A 563 -16.88 14.14 44.14
#